data_2ff651494994116b853f03b46de46f1c
#
_entry.id   2ff651494994116b853f03b46de46f1c
#
_cell.length_a   1.000
_cell.length_b   1.000
_cell.length_c   1.000
_cell.angle_alpha   90.00
_cell.angle_beta   90.00
_cell.angle_gamma   90.00
#
_symmetry.space_group_name_H-M   'P 1'
#
loop_
_entity.id
_entity.type
_entity.pdbx_description
1 polymer ?
#
loop_
_entity_poly.entity_id
_entity_poly.type
_entity_poly.pdbx_seq_one_letter_code
_entity_poly.pdbx_strand_id
1 'polypeptide(L)'
;MKNVIDVEWFKSEFSTKLKGYDLEYKFFNEGDLGSLNQIEFNSKKIGGNIDFWSLGWIGVFVWDFEAEVEILNVLLESHQEKEKQEIFRKLEQLL
;
A
#
# COMPACT_ATOMS: atom_id res chain seq x y z
N MET A 1 -0.04 9.84 21.41
CA MET A 1 -1.03 9.16 20.56
C MET A 1 -0.34 8.23 19.57
N LYS A 2 -0.85 7.04 19.45
CA LYS A 2 -0.25 6.04 18.57
C LYS A 2 -0.78 6.20 17.16
N ASN A 3 0.13 6.26 16.18
CA ASN A 3 -0.25 6.31 14.77
C ASN A 3 -0.34 4.89 14.23
N VAL A 4 -1.55 4.51 13.83
CA VAL A 4 -1.78 3.20 13.23
C VAL A 4 -1.78 3.35 11.71
N ILE A 5 -0.95 2.55 11.05
CA ILE A 5 -0.89 2.55 9.59
C ILE A 5 -1.96 1.58 9.08
N ASP A 6 -3.07 2.15 8.63
CA ASP A 6 -4.21 1.41 8.11
C ASP A 6 -4.82 2.18 6.93
N VAL A 7 -5.96 1.71 6.42
CA VAL A 7 -6.57 2.36 5.25
C VAL A 7 -7.01 3.80 5.55
N GLU A 8 -7.44 4.08 6.77
CA GLU A 8 -7.83 5.45 7.13
C GLU A 8 -6.62 6.37 7.17
N TRP A 9 -5.50 5.88 7.72
CA TRP A 9 -4.23 6.60 7.68
C TRP A 9 -3.83 6.87 6.23
N PHE A 10 -3.97 5.89 5.35
CA PHE A 10 -3.63 6.06 3.94
C PHE A 10 -4.44 7.19 3.32
N LYS A 11 -5.74 7.19 3.55
CA LYS A 11 -6.62 8.20 2.96
C LYS A 11 -6.31 9.60 3.46
N SER A 12 -5.98 9.75 4.74
CA SER A 12 -5.77 11.07 5.33
C SER A 12 -4.33 11.57 5.19
N GLU A 13 -3.33 10.68 5.25
CA GLU A 13 -1.93 11.08 5.33
C GLU A 13 -1.12 10.77 4.08
N PHE A 14 -1.37 9.65 3.42
CA PHE A 14 -0.52 9.20 2.33
C PHE A 14 -1.07 9.50 0.94
N SER A 15 -2.38 9.47 0.76
CA SER A 15 -2.99 9.62 -0.58
C SER A 15 -2.61 10.92 -1.28
N THR A 16 -2.35 11.98 -0.50
CA THR A 16 -1.94 13.27 -1.06
C THR A 16 -0.60 13.21 -1.78
N LYS A 17 0.22 12.21 -1.47
CA LYS A 17 1.53 12.03 -2.11
C LYS A 17 1.41 11.35 -3.47
N LEU A 18 0.21 10.91 -3.83
CA LEU A 18 -0.05 10.20 -5.07
C LEU A 18 -0.73 11.09 -6.13
N LYS A 19 -0.37 12.35 -6.15
CA LYS A 19 -0.86 13.27 -7.18
C LYS A 19 -0.37 12.80 -8.54
N GLY A 20 -1.27 12.79 -9.52
CA GLY A 20 -0.94 12.32 -10.86
C GLY A 20 -1.09 10.81 -11.04
N TYR A 21 -1.45 10.11 -9.98
CA TYR A 21 -1.74 8.68 -10.06
C TYR A 21 -3.24 8.45 -10.08
N ASP A 22 -3.67 7.46 -10.85
CA ASP A 22 -5.05 7.01 -10.79
C ASP A 22 -5.19 6.06 -9.61
N LEU A 23 -6.13 6.35 -8.73
CA LEU A 23 -6.37 5.54 -7.54
C LEU A 23 -7.70 4.82 -7.66
N GLU A 24 -7.70 3.54 -7.29
CA GLU A 24 -8.92 2.76 -7.21
C GLU A 24 -8.95 2.03 -5.88
N TYR A 25 -10.06 2.20 -5.14
CA TYR A 25 -10.25 1.58 -3.83
C TYR A 25 -11.16 0.38 -3.98
N LYS A 26 -10.71 -0.78 -3.48
CA LYS A 26 -11.47 -2.03 -3.54
C LYS A 26 -11.61 -2.61 -2.14
N PHE A 27 -12.71 -3.28 -1.89
CA PHE A 27 -12.96 -3.93 -0.62
C PHE A 27 -13.39 -5.37 -0.84
N PHE A 28 -12.75 -6.28 -0.10
CA PHE A 28 -13.05 -7.71 -0.13
C PHE A 28 -13.42 -8.14 1.28
N ASN A 29 -14.63 -8.67 1.44
CA ASN A 29 -15.21 -8.88 2.76
C ASN A 29 -14.59 -10.02 3.57
N GLU A 30 -14.09 -11.08 2.92
CA GLU A 30 -13.57 -12.25 3.61
C GLU A 30 -12.25 -12.72 3.00
N GLY A 31 -11.37 -13.25 3.87
CA GLY A 31 -10.11 -13.82 3.46
C GLY A 31 -9.37 -14.36 4.66
N ASP A 32 -8.24 -15.02 4.42
CA ASP A 32 -7.44 -15.65 5.47
C ASP A 32 -6.90 -14.64 6.49
N LEU A 33 -6.70 -13.40 6.06
CA LEU A 33 -6.17 -12.33 6.92
C LEU A 33 -7.25 -11.31 7.29
N GLY A 34 -8.52 -11.72 7.20
CA GLY A 34 -9.65 -10.86 7.47
C GLY A 34 -10.14 -10.17 6.21
N SER A 35 -10.89 -9.07 6.36
CA SER A 35 -11.32 -8.29 5.22
C SER A 35 -10.14 -7.51 4.67
N LEU A 36 -10.20 -7.18 3.37
CA LEU A 36 -9.12 -6.48 2.68
C LEU A 36 -9.61 -5.16 2.10
N ASN A 37 -8.91 -4.09 2.42
CA ASN A 37 -9.01 -2.83 1.71
C ASN A 37 -7.79 -2.71 0.82
N GLN A 38 -8.00 -2.73 -0.50
CA GLN A 38 -6.91 -2.67 -1.47
C GLN A 38 -6.98 -1.35 -2.22
N ILE A 39 -5.84 -0.69 -2.33
CA ILE A 39 -5.72 0.53 -3.12
C ILE A 39 -4.81 0.22 -4.30
N GLU A 40 -5.34 0.35 -5.52
CA GLU A 40 -4.54 0.26 -6.73
C GLU A 40 -4.14 1.68 -7.12
N PHE A 41 -2.88 1.86 -7.48
CA PHE A 41 -2.39 3.15 -7.95
C PHE A 41 -1.61 2.95 -9.24
N ASN A 42 -1.85 3.82 -10.22
CA ASN A 42 -1.24 3.69 -11.53
C ASN A 42 -0.89 5.04 -12.14
N SER A 43 0.29 5.09 -12.75
CA SER A 43 0.70 6.20 -13.61
C SER A 43 1.20 5.59 -14.91
N LYS A 44 1.77 6.41 -15.79
CA LYS A 44 2.35 5.89 -17.04
C LYS A 44 3.60 5.04 -16.80
N LYS A 45 4.33 5.32 -15.71
CA LYS A 45 5.63 4.65 -15.45
C LYS A 45 5.54 3.58 -14.41
N ILE A 46 4.79 3.80 -13.34
CA ILE A 46 4.77 2.94 -12.16
C ILE A 46 3.34 2.68 -11.74
N GLY A 47 3.08 1.46 -11.33
CA GLY A 47 1.79 1.10 -10.76
C GLY A 47 1.95 0.02 -9.73
N GLY A 48 0.88 -0.24 -9.00
CA GLY A 48 0.89 -1.30 -8.01
C GLY A 48 -0.32 -1.26 -7.12
N ASN A 49 -0.20 -1.90 -5.97
CA ASN A 49 -1.29 -1.93 -5.00
C ASN A 49 -0.76 -1.95 -3.58
N ILE A 50 -1.58 -1.43 -2.70
CA ILE A 50 -1.34 -1.46 -1.26
C ILE A 50 -2.52 -2.16 -0.63
N ASP A 51 -2.25 -3.19 0.17
CA ASP A 51 -3.27 -4.02 0.78
C ASP A 51 -3.28 -3.83 2.28
N PHE A 52 -4.46 -3.51 2.82
CA PHE A 52 -4.66 -3.37 4.26
C PHE A 52 -5.69 -4.41 4.72
N TRP A 53 -5.24 -5.43 5.45
CA TRP A 53 -6.12 -6.45 5.98
C TRP A 53 -6.60 -6.09 7.39
N SER A 54 -7.82 -6.49 7.71
CA SER A 54 -8.42 -6.15 9.00
C SER A 54 -7.66 -6.75 10.19
N LEU A 55 -6.92 -7.84 9.99
CA LEU A 55 -6.10 -8.43 11.03
C LEU A 55 -4.73 -7.75 11.18
N GLY A 56 -4.50 -6.66 10.44
CA GLY A 56 -3.32 -5.82 10.59
C GLY A 56 -2.18 -6.09 9.63
N TRP A 57 -2.32 -7.07 8.76
CA TRP A 57 -1.30 -7.35 7.74
C TRP A 57 -1.34 -6.27 6.66
N ILE A 58 -0.18 -5.98 6.08
CA ILE A 58 -0.06 -4.99 5.01
C ILE A 58 0.77 -5.57 3.88
N GLY A 59 0.28 -5.42 2.65
CA GLY A 59 1.03 -5.79 1.46
C GLY A 59 1.31 -4.58 0.59
N VAL A 60 2.49 -4.53 -0.03
CA VAL A 60 2.85 -3.45 -0.96
C VAL A 60 3.51 -4.08 -2.18
N PHE A 61 2.94 -3.82 -3.34
CA PHE A 61 3.47 -4.29 -4.62
C PHE A 61 3.64 -3.10 -5.55
N VAL A 62 4.82 -2.99 -6.18
CA VAL A 62 5.11 -1.91 -7.12
C VAL A 62 5.79 -2.49 -8.35
N TRP A 63 5.29 -2.10 -9.52
CA TRP A 63 5.78 -2.55 -10.81
C TRP A 63 6.20 -1.36 -11.66
N ASP A 64 7.36 -1.48 -12.31
CA ASP A 64 7.85 -0.48 -13.25
C ASP A 64 7.44 -0.90 -14.66
N PHE A 65 6.55 -0.12 -15.29
CA PHE A 65 5.99 -0.45 -16.60
C PHE A 65 7.01 -0.25 -17.73
N GLU A 66 7.96 0.66 -17.56
CA GLU A 66 8.97 0.91 -18.59
C GLU A 66 10.03 -0.19 -18.61
N ALA A 67 10.56 -0.52 -17.45
CA ALA A 67 11.59 -1.54 -17.32
C ALA A 67 11.00 -2.96 -17.29
N GLU A 68 9.68 -3.07 -17.08
CA GLU A 68 8.97 -4.34 -16.96
C GLU A 68 9.55 -5.20 -15.84
N VAL A 69 9.79 -4.58 -14.68
CA VAL A 69 10.32 -5.26 -13.52
C VAL A 69 9.53 -4.93 -12.27
N GLU A 70 9.54 -5.86 -11.34
CA GLU A 70 8.97 -5.67 -10.01
C GLU A 70 9.95 -4.87 -9.16
N ILE A 71 9.49 -3.76 -8.58
CA ILE A 71 10.33 -2.92 -7.73
C ILE A 71 10.19 -3.32 -6.27
N LEU A 72 8.95 -3.54 -5.82
CA LEU A 72 8.65 -3.94 -4.46
C LEU A 72 7.61 -5.05 -4.45
N ASN A 73 7.77 -5.99 -3.53
CA ASN A 73 6.76 -7.01 -3.28
C ASN A 73 6.95 -7.47 -1.84
N VAL A 74 6.21 -6.85 -0.93
CA VAL A 74 6.39 -7.04 0.51
C VAL A 74 5.07 -7.37 1.17
N LEU A 75 5.10 -8.36 2.07
CA LEU A 75 3.96 -8.68 2.92
C LEU A 75 4.45 -8.61 4.36
N LEU A 76 3.83 -7.74 5.14
CA LEU A 76 4.21 -7.50 6.53
C LEU A 76 3.12 -7.97 7.48
N GLU A 77 3.54 -8.64 8.53
CA GLU A 77 2.63 -9.14 9.56
C GLU A 77 2.16 -8.01 10.47
N SER A 78 1.09 -8.28 11.22
CA SER A 78 0.44 -7.25 12.03
C SER A 78 1.37 -6.60 13.05
N HIS A 79 2.36 -7.34 13.57
CA HIS A 79 3.25 -6.83 14.61
C HIS A 79 4.46 -6.05 14.09
N GLN A 80 4.68 -6.03 12.78
CA GLN A 80 5.86 -5.42 12.18
C GLN A 80 5.67 -3.91 11.97
N GLU A 81 5.45 -3.18 13.07
CA GLU A 81 5.12 -1.74 13.01
C GLU A 81 6.26 -0.91 12.43
N LYS A 82 7.50 -1.22 12.80
CA LYS A 82 8.65 -0.49 12.30
C LYS A 82 8.82 -0.70 10.79
N GLU A 83 8.69 -1.93 10.35
CA GLU A 83 8.79 -2.29 8.94
C GLU A 83 7.70 -1.62 8.10
N LYS A 84 6.50 -1.47 8.67
CA LYS A 84 5.41 -0.76 7.98
C LYS A 84 5.77 0.70 7.73
N GLN A 85 6.36 1.37 8.72
CA GLN A 85 6.80 2.74 8.56
C GLN A 85 7.90 2.85 7.50
N GLU A 86 8.84 1.91 7.52
CA GLU A 86 9.94 1.91 6.57
C GLU A 86 9.47 1.68 5.14
N ILE A 87 8.51 0.75 4.93
CA ILE A 87 8.04 0.46 3.57
C ILE A 87 7.30 1.65 2.96
N PHE A 88 6.52 2.38 3.76
CA PHE A 88 5.83 3.55 3.24
C PHE A 88 6.78 4.71 2.98
N ARG A 89 7.84 4.83 3.78
CA ARG A 89 8.89 5.82 3.50
C ARG A 89 9.59 5.50 2.19
N LYS A 90 9.90 4.22 1.97
CA LYS A 90 10.52 3.77 0.73
C LYS A 90 9.59 3.97 -0.46
N LEU A 91 8.32 3.66 -0.31
CA LEU A 91 7.32 3.86 -1.35
C LEU A 91 7.24 5.33 -1.74
N GLU A 92 7.23 6.23 -0.76
CA GLU A 92 7.18 7.66 -1.02
C GLU A 92 8.34 8.12 -1.89
N GLN A 93 9.52 7.54 -1.71
CA GLN A 93 10.69 7.88 -2.50
C GLN A 93 10.59 7.40 -3.96
N LEU A 94 9.79 6.36 -4.20
CA LEU A 94 9.61 5.81 -5.54
C LEU A 94 8.57 6.56 -6.37
N LEU A 95 7.69 7.30 -5.72
CA LEU A 95 6.54 7.96 -6.39
C LEU A 95 6.87 9.32 -7.01
#